data_58f1621855eec5eab62421e073b893ce
#
_entry.id   58f1621855eec5eab62421e073b893ce
#
_cell.length_a   1.000
_cell.length_b   1.000
_cell.length_c   1.000
_cell.angle_alpha   90.00
_cell.angle_beta   90.00
_cell.angle_gamma   90.00
#
_symmetry.space_group_name_H-M   'P 1'
#
loop_
_entity.id
_entity.type
_entity.pdbx_description
1 polymer ?
#
loop_
_entity_poly.entity_id
_entity_poly.type
_entity_poly.pdbx_seq_one_letter_code
_entity_poly.pdbx_strand_id
1 'polypeptide(L)'
;HWALGRKEANIWEKSPGQVVSDADLAVDRFLRGELEKLVPAAGWLSEETHIDHSGAGDELTWVVDPIDGTKDYVAGKTGWCVSVALVQNEAPVFGVLVAPAMNETWVGRAGRSATVNGRALVATQRRQYEGCRIPAESLPPDMKLVAVPKPNSIALRMAMVADDRADVVASTRWGHEWDIAAAHVIAAQAGASVTNALGETLVYNGTHGKALGVLCCSPNLYDEAVQRIGKYVSENGASH
;
A
#
# COMPACT_ATOMS: atom_id res chain seq x y z
N HIS A 1 -17.93 9.86 -10.84
CA HIS A 1 -16.92 10.05 -11.89
C HIS A 1 -16.27 8.73 -12.32
N TRP A 2 -15.80 7.85 -11.40
CA TRP A 2 -15.20 6.56 -11.75
C TRP A 2 -16.08 5.72 -12.72
N ALA A 3 -17.37 5.62 -12.48
CA ALA A 3 -18.28 4.83 -13.32
C ALA A 3 -18.62 5.50 -14.67
N LEU A 4 -18.51 6.83 -14.75
CA LEU A 4 -18.93 7.61 -15.92
C LEU A 4 -17.76 8.05 -16.82
N GLY A 5 -16.57 8.29 -16.26
CA GLY A 5 -15.43 8.88 -16.97
C GLY A 5 -14.48 7.90 -17.65
N ARG A 6 -14.57 6.59 -17.37
CA ARG A 6 -13.61 5.60 -17.89
C ARG A 6 -13.54 5.49 -19.41
N LYS A 7 -14.63 5.80 -20.10
CA LYS A 7 -14.69 5.70 -21.56
C LYS A 7 -13.98 6.86 -22.30
N GLU A 8 -13.63 7.91 -21.55
CA GLU A 8 -13.06 9.14 -22.12
C GLU A 8 -11.63 9.42 -21.57
N ALA A 9 -11.14 8.63 -20.61
CA ALA A 9 -9.80 8.81 -20.10
C ALA A 9 -8.75 8.37 -21.11
N ASN A 10 -7.79 9.23 -21.42
CA ASN A 10 -6.61 8.82 -22.14
C ASN A 10 -5.75 7.93 -21.25
N ILE A 11 -5.27 6.83 -21.82
CA ILE A 11 -4.47 5.83 -21.13
C ILE A 11 -3.20 5.65 -21.92
N TRP A 12 -2.05 5.66 -21.26
CA TRP A 12 -0.74 5.40 -21.87
C TRP A 12 0.18 4.64 -20.92
N GLU A 13 1.33 4.23 -21.40
CA GLU A 13 2.39 3.64 -20.56
C GLU A 13 3.50 4.68 -20.34
N LYS A 14 3.89 4.89 -19.07
CA LYS A 14 5.09 5.69 -18.71
C LYS A 14 6.36 4.91 -19.03
N SER A 15 6.31 3.58 -18.79
CA SER A 15 7.35 2.60 -19.10
C SER A 15 6.70 1.23 -19.28
N PRO A 16 7.40 0.22 -19.84
CA PRO A 16 6.81 -1.11 -20.06
C PRO A 16 6.11 -1.66 -18.82
N GLY A 17 4.78 -1.83 -18.93
CA GLY A 17 3.92 -2.34 -17.86
C GLY A 17 3.47 -1.33 -16.79
N GLN A 18 3.90 -0.07 -16.86
CA GLN A 18 3.43 1.02 -15.98
C GLN A 18 2.37 1.85 -16.70
N VAL A 19 1.12 1.48 -16.47
CA VAL A 19 -0.05 2.15 -17.04
C VAL A 19 -0.37 3.39 -16.22
N VAL A 20 -0.70 4.49 -16.90
CA VAL A 20 -1.16 5.75 -16.29
C VAL A 20 -2.34 6.29 -17.10
N SER A 21 -3.18 7.09 -16.47
CA SER A 21 -4.32 7.74 -17.12
C SER A 21 -4.42 9.22 -16.77
N ASP A 22 -5.24 9.96 -17.51
CA ASP A 22 -5.57 11.35 -17.17
C ASP A 22 -6.14 11.48 -15.74
N ALA A 23 -6.76 10.40 -15.22
CA ALA A 23 -7.31 10.38 -13.87
C ALA A 23 -6.21 10.44 -12.82
N ASP A 24 -5.11 9.68 -13.01
CA ASP A 24 -3.95 9.71 -12.09
C ASP A 24 -3.44 11.13 -11.94
N LEU A 25 -3.18 11.82 -13.07
CA LEU A 25 -2.71 13.19 -13.08
C LEU A 25 -3.71 14.21 -12.51
N ALA A 26 -5.00 13.97 -12.72
CA ALA A 26 -6.05 14.86 -12.20
C ALA A 26 -6.18 14.72 -10.67
N VAL A 27 -6.13 13.49 -10.16
CA VAL A 27 -6.16 13.20 -8.72
C VAL A 27 -4.91 13.72 -8.04
N ASP A 28 -3.72 13.53 -8.63
CA ASP A 28 -2.45 14.06 -8.11
C ASP A 28 -2.52 15.58 -7.92
N ARG A 29 -2.87 16.32 -8.97
CA ARG A 29 -2.99 17.79 -8.90
C ARG A 29 -4.02 18.26 -7.87
N PHE A 30 -5.16 17.58 -7.79
CA PHE A 30 -6.20 17.90 -6.83
C PHE A 30 -5.70 17.67 -5.39
N LEU A 31 -5.12 16.51 -5.12
CA LEU A 31 -4.60 16.17 -3.80
C LEU A 31 -3.49 17.13 -3.37
N ARG A 32 -2.54 17.44 -4.26
CA ARG A 32 -1.48 18.40 -3.96
C ARG A 32 -2.05 19.74 -3.53
N GLY A 33 -2.97 20.30 -4.31
CA GLY A 33 -3.57 21.60 -4.00
C GLY A 33 -4.39 21.62 -2.70
N GLU A 34 -4.98 20.51 -2.27
CA GLU A 34 -5.75 20.44 -1.03
C GLU A 34 -4.84 20.12 0.19
N LEU A 35 -3.89 19.19 0.03
CA LEU A 35 -3.01 18.76 1.12
C LEU A 35 -1.99 19.84 1.51
N GLU A 36 -1.47 20.61 0.54
CA GLU A 36 -0.62 21.78 0.80
C GLU A 36 -1.31 22.85 1.67
N LYS A 37 -2.64 22.99 1.56
CA LYS A 37 -3.40 23.90 2.43
C LYS A 37 -3.49 23.41 3.87
N LEU A 38 -3.50 22.08 4.08
CA LEU A 38 -3.58 21.47 5.41
C LEU A 38 -2.24 21.52 6.14
N VAL A 39 -1.14 21.27 5.45
CA VAL A 39 0.21 21.30 6.02
C VAL A 39 1.16 21.98 5.02
N PRO A 40 1.18 23.32 4.98
CA PRO A 40 1.94 24.08 3.97
C PRO A 40 3.45 23.84 3.99
N ALA A 41 4.00 23.40 5.13
CA ALA A 41 5.43 23.13 5.31
C ALA A 41 5.83 21.70 4.94
N ALA A 42 4.87 20.82 4.60
CA ALA A 42 5.20 19.44 4.25
C ALA A 42 5.80 19.35 2.84
N GLY A 43 6.82 18.52 2.70
CA GLY A 43 7.33 18.09 1.41
C GLY A 43 6.29 17.26 0.63
N TRP A 44 6.58 16.96 -0.63
CA TRP A 44 5.71 16.21 -1.52
C TRP A 44 6.46 15.09 -2.23
N LEU A 45 5.96 13.86 -2.13
CA LEU A 45 6.42 12.69 -2.86
C LEU A 45 5.21 11.99 -3.48
N SER A 46 5.13 11.91 -4.79
CA SER A 46 4.02 11.26 -5.49
C SER A 46 4.51 10.42 -6.66
N GLU A 47 3.74 9.40 -7.04
CA GLU A 47 4.00 8.59 -8.23
C GLU A 47 4.02 9.43 -9.51
N GLU A 48 3.21 10.47 -9.60
CA GLU A 48 3.02 11.26 -10.83
C GLU A 48 3.90 12.49 -10.90
N THR A 49 4.21 13.10 -9.77
CA THR A 49 5.05 14.28 -9.69
C THR A 49 6.27 13.98 -8.84
N HIS A 50 7.45 14.18 -9.44
CA HIS A 50 8.73 13.89 -8.78
C HIS A 50 8.91 14.66 -7.47
N ILE A 51 9.78 14.11 -6.64
CA ILE A 51 10.15 14.57 -5.31
C ILE A 51 10.42 16.06 -5.30
N ASP A 52 9.59 16.83 -4.63
CA ASP A 52 9.90 18.20 -4.24
C ASP A 52 10.43 18.18 -2.80
N HIS A 53 11.75 18.09 -2.67
CA HIS A 53 12.45 18.21 -1.38
C HIS A 53 12.57 19.68 -0.92
N SER A 54 11.79 20.60 -1.47
CA SER A 54 11.84 22.02 -1.13
C SER A 54 11.35 22.34 0.29
N GLY A 55 10.76 21.37 0.98
CA GLY A 55 10.62 21.37 2.43
C GLY A 55 11.97 21.08 3.07
N ALA A 56 12.82 22.10 3.17
CA ALA A 56 14.14 21.97 3.78
C ALA A 56 14.03 21.48 5.23
N GLY A 57 14.50 20.30 5.44
CA GLY A 57 14.78 19.75 6.77
C GLY A 57 13.52 19.38 7.53
N ASP A 58 13.37 18.24 7.79
CA ASP A 58 12.74 17.69 8.93
C ASP A 58 11.31 17.47 8.77
N GLU A 59 10.75 16.65 8.44
CA GLU A 59 9.78 16.29 9.36
C GLU A 59 8.51 15.79 8.72
N LEU A 60 7.89 16.48 7.88
CA LEU A 60 6.62 16.11 7.31
C LEU A 60 6.71 16.04 5.78
N THR A 61 6.32 14.90 5.22
CA THR A 61 6.21 14.73 3.77
C THR A 61 4.90 14.04 3.44
N TRP A 62 4.12 14.61 2.55
CA TRP A 62 3.01 13.91 1.93
C TRP A 62 3.56 12.88 0.95
N VAL A 63 3.15 11.63 1.13
CA VAL A 63 3.51 10.50 0.27
C VAL A 63 2.23 9.96 -0.36
N VAL A 64 2.12 10.08 -1.69
CA VAL A 64 0.84 9.93 -2.39
C VAL A 64 0.96 8.99 -3.59
N ASP A 65 0.05 8.05 -3.68
CA ASP A 65 -0.28 7.35 -4.92
C ASP A 65 -1.70 7.76 -5.32
N PRO A 66 -1.86 8.50 -6.40
CA PRO A 66 -3.17 8.94 -6.88
C PRO A 66 -4.11 7.80 -7.22
N ILE A 67 -3.61 6.70 -7.78
CA ILE A 67 -4.38 5.49 -8.08
C ILE A 67 -3.49 4.24 -7.95
N ASP A 68 -3.25 3.78 -6.72
CA ASP A 68 -2.63 2.45 -6.52
C ASP A 68 -3.54 1.37 -7.11
N GLY A 69 -3.00 0.66 -8.09
CA GLY A 69 -3.76 -0.33 -8.83
C GLY A 69 -4.38 0.19 -10.14
N THR A 70 -3.72 1.10 -10.85
CA THR A 70 -4.18 1.71 -12.12
C THR A 70 -4.66 0.67 -13.15
N LYS A 71 -4.07 -0.53 -13.20
CA LYS A 71 -4.53 -1.61 -14.09
C LYS A 71 -5.96 -2.04 -13.78
N ASP A 72 -6.33 -2.18 -12.52
CA ASP A 72 -7.71 -2.52 -12.13
C ASP A 72 -8.65 -1.32 -12.34
N TYR A 73 -8.19 -0.07 -12.11
CA TYR A 73 -8.94 1.13 -12.43
C TYR A 73 -9.31 1.17 -13.90
N VAL A 74 -8.33 1.03 -14.80
CA VAL A 74 -8.52 1.06 -16.26
C VAL A 74 -9.40 -0.09 -16.74
N ALA A 75 -9.22 -1.29 -16.17
CA ALA A 75 -10.03 -2.47 -16.48
C ALA A 75 -11.46 -2.41 -15.92
N GLY A 76 -11.80 -1.39 -15.14
CA GLY A 76 -13.11 -1.23 -14.52
C GLY A 76 -13.38 -2.19 -13.39
N LYS A 77 -12.34 -2.73 -12.78
CA LYS A 77 -12.42 -3.57 -11.58
C LYS A 77 -12.40 -2.70 -10.32
N THR A 78 -12.56 -3.34 -9.17
CA THR A 78 -12.65 -2.64 -7.87
C THR A 78 -11.34 -2.61 -7.09
N GLY A 79 -10.28 -3.27 -7.58
CA GLY A 79 -9.04 -3.52 -6.85
C GLY A 79 -8.04 -2.35 -6.87
N TRP A 80 -8.48 -1.12 -6.72
CA TRP A 80 -7.67 0.09 -6.71
C TRP A 80 -8.11 1.07 -5.62
N CYS A 81 -7.20 1.95 -5.19
CA CYS A 81 -7.51 3.03 -4.24
C CYS A 81 -6.63 4.25 -4.47
N VAL A 82 -7.06 5.38 -3.92
CA VAL A 82 -6.21 6.54 -3.66
C VAL A 82 -5.48 6.30 -2.35
N SER A 83 -4.16 6.46 -2.32
CA SER A 83 -3.30 6.26 -1.16
C SER A 83 -2.64 7.58 -0.76
N VAL A 84 -2.86 8.03 0.47
CA VAL A 84 -2.28 9.26 1.00
C VAL A 84 -1.69 8.99 2.37
N ALA A 85 -0.42 9.28 2.55
CA ALA A 85 0.24 9.23 3.86
C ALA A 85 0.90 10.55 4.21
N LEU A 86 1.00 10.84 5.51
CA LEU A 86 1.91 11.83 6.04
C LEU A 86 3.03 11.09 6.77
N VAL A 87 4.25 11.32 6.33
CA VAL A 87 5.47 10.74 6.89
C VAL A 87 6.16 11.80 7.75
N GLN A 88 6.62 11.40 8.92
CA GLN A 88 7.42 12.22 9.82
C GLN A 88 8.64 11.41 10.30
N ASN A 89 9.84 11.96 10.18
CA ASN A 89 11.05 11.29 10.64
C ASN A 89 11.14 9.83 10.13
N GLU A 90 11.01 9.66 8.83
CA GLU A 90 11.11 8.35 8.13
C GLU A 90 10.03 7.32 8.52
N ALA A 91 8.98 7.71 9.23
CA ALA A 91 7.86 6.83 9.59
C ALA A 91 6.50 7.42 9.21
N PRO A 92 5.54 6.64 8.70
CA PRO A 92 4.21 7.13 8.40
C PRO A 92 3.43 7.34 9.71
N VAL A 93 2.98 8.58 9.94
CA VAL A 93 2.22 8.98 11.14
C VAL A 93 0.73 9.09 10.90
N PHE A 94 0.32 9.23 9.64
CA PHE A 94 -1.07 9.27 9.21
C PHE A 94 -1.21 8.63 7.84
N GLY A 95 -2.33 7.95 7.60
CA GLY A 95 -2.62 7.34 6.32
C GLY A 95 -4.10 7.21 6.04
N VAL A 96 -4.47 7.42 4.79
CA VAL A 96 -5.83 7.23 4.27
C VAL A 96 -5.76 6.43 2.98
N LEU A 97 -6.60 5.42 2.87
CA LEU A 97 -6.92 4.77 1.60
C LEU A 97 -8.38 5.04 1.27
N VAL A 98 -8.64 5.51 0.08
CA VAL A 98 -10.02 5.66 -0.42
C VAL A 98 -10.21 4.75 -1.62
N ALA A 99 -11.05 3.73 -1.47
CA ALA A 99 -11.42 2.79 -2.52
C ALA A 99 -12.88 3.03 -2.97
N PRO A 100 -13.12 3.98 -3.88
CA PRO A 100 -14.47 4.42 -4.24
C PRO A 100 -15.33 3.30 -4.85
N ALA A 101 -14.69 2.39 -5.59
CA ALA A 101 -15.35 1.26 -6.21
C ALA A 101 -15.85 0.21 -5.20
N MET A 102 -15.30 0.21 -4.00
CA MET A 102 -15.70 -0.66 -2.88
C MET A 102 -16.53 0.09 -1.83
N ASN A 103 -16.67 1.41 -1.96
CA ASN A 103 -17.27 2.28 -0.95
C ASN A 103 -16.57 2.13 0.42
N GLU A 104 -15.24 2.02 0.41
CA GLU A 104 -14.41 1.86 1.60
C GLU A 104 -13.44 3.05 1.74
N THR A 105 -13.37 3.59 2.96
CA THR A 105 -12.38 4.59 3.37
C THR A 105 -11.68 4.10 4.63
N TRP A 106 -10.39 3.91 4.54
CA TRP A 106 -9.52 3.41 5.59
C TRP A 106 -8.71 4.56 6.16
N VAL A 107 -8.62 4.63 7.48
CA VAL A 107 -7.87 5.70 8.16
C VAL A 107 -7.01 5.09 9.25
N GLY A 108 -5.73 5.44 9.25
CA GLY A 108 -4.77 5.13 10.30
C GLY A 108 -4.08 6.38 10.80
N ARG A 109 -3.86 6.47 12.11
CA ARG A 109 -3.07 7.53 12.75
C ARG A 109 -2.25 6.91 13.86
N ALA A 110 -0.97 7.22 13.91
CA ALA A 110 -0.06 6.75 14.94
C ALA A 110 -0.64 6.98 16.36
N GLY A 111 -0.65 5.95 17.17
CA GLY A 111 -1.21 5.96 18.53
C GLY A 111 -2.74 5.96 18.62
N ARG A 112 -3.45 5.71 17.53
CA ARG A 112 -4.92 5.58 17.50
C ARG A 112 -5.33 4.33 16.75
N SER A 113 -6.44 3.69 17.15
CA SER A 113 -7.00 2.57 16.41
C SER A 113 -7.32 2.96 14.97
N ALA A 114 -6.90 2.13 14.01
CA ALA A 114 -7.27 2.31 12.62
C ALA A 114 -8.74 1.98 12.39
N THR A 115 -9.33 2.54 11.34
CA THR A 115 -10.75 2.34 11.01
C THR A 115 -10.96 2.12 9.53
N VAL A 116 -12.07 1.43 9.18
CA VAL A 116 -12.67 1.44 7.84
C VAL A 116 -14.10 1.93 7.95
N ASN A 117 -14.48 2.97 7.22
CA ASN A 117 -15.80 3.61 7.29
C ASN A 117 -16.24 3.90 8.75
N GLY A 118 -15.30 4.31 9.61
CA GLY A 118 -15.52 4.60 11.02
C GLY A 118 -15.57 3.36 11.95
N ARG A 119 -15.61 2.12 11.41
CA ARG A 119 -15.52 0.88 12.20
C ARG A 119 -14.05 0.61 12.55
N ALA A 120 -13.77 0.39 13.82
CA ALA A 120 -12.42 0.03 14.28
C ALA A 120 -11.94 -1.27 13.64
N LEU A 121 -10.66 -1.28 13.29
CA LEU A 121 -9.98 -2.43 12.70
C LEU A 121 -9.26 -3.24 13.78
N VAL A 122 -9.24 -4.54 13.57
CA VAL A 122 -8.40 -5.49 14.30
C VAL A 122 -7.80 -6.42 13.27
N ALA A 123 -6.48 -6.40 13.15
CA ALA A 123 -5.76 -7.26 12.23
C ALA A 123 -5.96 -8.74 12.57
N THR A 124 -5.79 -9.58 11.55
CA THR A 124 -5.84 -11.03 11.72
C THR A 124 -5.00 -11.50 12.90
N GLN A 125 -5.55 -12.44 13.69
CA GLN A 125 -4.88 -13.05 14.84
C GLN A 125 -4.42 -14.49 14.55
N ARG A 126 -4.32 -14.85 13.29
CA ARG A 126 -3.90 -16.18 12.83
C ARG A 126 -2.54 -16.57 13.43
N ARG A 127 -2.43 -17.84 13.88
CA ARG A 127 -1.23 -18.38 14.54
C ARG A 127 -0.54 -19.50 13.75
N GLN A 128 -1.21 -20.07 12.76
CA GLN A 128 -0.71 -21.19 11.96
C GLN A 128 -0.60 -20.76 10.50
N TYR A 129 0.55 -20.98 9.90
CA TYR A 129 0.78 -20.65 8.49
C TYR A 129 -0.04 -21.52 7.54
N GLU A 130 -0.18 -22.82 7.86
CA GLU A 130 -1.05 -23.71 7.09
C GLU A 130 -2.50 -23.22 7.12
N GLY A 131 -3.10 -23.09 5.94
CA GLY A 131 -4.43 -22.52 5.75
C GLY A 131 -4.50 -20.98 5.85
N CYS A 132 -3.37 -20.26 5.86
CA CYS A 132 -3.36 -18.81 5.77
C CYS A 132 -4.03 -18.33 4.48
N ARG A 133 -4.81 -17.26 4.62
CA ARG A 133 -5.45 -16.53 3.52
C ARG A 133 -4.45 -15.57 2.90
N ILE A 134 -4.19 -15.73 1.61
CA ILE A 134 -3.23 -14.92 0.86
C ILE A 134 -3.91 -14.32 -0.36
N PRO A 135 -3.84 -13.01 -0.60
CA PRO A 135 -4.33 -12.40 -1.84
C PRO A 135 -3.54 -12.92 -3.04
N ALA A 136 -4.14 -13.84 -3.79
CA ALA A 136 -3.54 -14.49 -4.94
C ALA A 136 -4.60 -14.92 -5.96
N GLU A 137 -4.22 -14.93 -7.24
CA GLU A 137 -5.11 -15.46 -8.30
C GLU A 137 -5.21 -17.00 -8.21
N SER A 138 -4.10 -17.65 -7.90
CA SER A 138 -4.00 -19.08 -7.63
C SER A 138 -2.79 -19.37 -6.75
N LEU A 139 -2.83 -20.48 -6.04
CA LEU A 139 -1.72 -20.97 -5.21
C LEU A 139 -1.44 -22.44 -5.54
N PRO A 140 -0.18 -22.87 -5.55
CA PRO A 140 0.15 -24.29 -5.65
C PRO A 140 -0.51 -25.09 -4.53
N PRO A 141 -1.13 -26.25 -4.83
CA PRO A 141 -1.84 -27.06 -3.82
C PRO A 141 -0.98 -27.53 -2.65
N ASP A 142 0.30 -27.75 -2.90
CA ASP A 142 1.28 -28.19 -1.91
C ASP A 142 1.61 -27.12 -0.86
N MET A 143 1.33 -25.85 -1.15
CA MET A 143 1.51 -24.75 -0.16
C MET A 143 0.53 -24.83 1.02
N LYS A 144 -0.59 -25.56 0.88
CA LYS A 144 -1.64 -25.65 1.90
C LYS A 144 -2.12 -24.28 2.40
N LEU A 145 -2.25 -23.33 1.49
CA LEU A 145 -2.71 -21.95 1.73
C LEU A 145 -4.07 -21.74 1.06
N VAL A 146 -4.76 -20.69 1.44
CA VAL A 146 -6.07 -20.31 0.91
C VAL A 146 -5.93 -19.03 0.08
N ALA A 147 -6.21 -19.12 -1.21
CA ALA A 147 -6.29 -17.92 -2.07
C ALA A 147 -7.55 -17.12 -1.73
N VAL A 148 -7.38 -15.81 -1.54
CA VAL A 148 -8.48 -14.85 -1.42
C VAL A 148 -8.39 -13.82 -2.54
N PRO A 149 -9.44 -13.03 -2.82
CA PRO A 149 -9.41 -12.01 -3.86
C PRO A 149 -8.16 -11.15 -3.80
N LYS A 150 -7.51 -10.94 -4.96
CA LYS A 150 -6.27 -10.19 -5.08
C LYS A 150 -6.52 -8.86 -5.80
N PRO A 151 -6.73 -7.75 -5.09
CA PRO A 151 -6.70 -6.42 -5.68
C PRO A 151 -5.39 -6.16 -6.41
N ASN A 152 -5.39 -5.35 -7.45
CA ASN A 152 -4.15 -4.90 -8.08
C ASN A 152 -3.35 -4.00 -7.11
N SER A 153 -4.03 -3.13 -6.37
CA SER A 153 -3.49 -2.31 -5.29
C SER A 153 -2.78 -3.12 -4.21
N ILE A 154 -1.51 -2.85 -3.96
CA ILE A 154 -0.78 -3.45 -2.84
C ILE A 154 -1.26 -2.87 -1.51
N ALA A 155 -1.60 -1.58 -1.47
CA ALA A 155 -2.16 -0.95 -0.29
C ALA A 155 -3.46 -1.64 0.16
N LEU A 156 -4.37 -1.95 -0.76
CA LEU A 156 -5.61 -2.68 -0.44
C LEU A 156 -5.33 -4.10 0.06
N ARG A 157 -4.31 -4.79 -0.49
CA ARG A 157 -3.93 -6.11 0.03
C ARG A 157 -3.48 -6.01 1.49
N MET A 158 -2.66 -5.01 1.84
CA MET A 158 -2.25 -4.76 3.22
C MET A 158 -3.44 -4.39 4.12
N ALA A 159 -4.37 -3.59 3.62
CA ALA A 159 -5.62 -3.26 4.32
C ALA A 159 -6.48 -4.50 4.59
N MET A 160 -6.46 -5.52 3.72
CA MET A 160 -7.14 -6.80 3.98
C MET A 160 -6.57 -7.53 5.20
N VAL A 161 -5.27 -7.40 5.50
CA VAL A 161 -4.68 -7.95 6.73
C VAL A 161 -5.17 -7.16 7.95
N ALA A 162 -5.25 -5.83 7.83
CA ALA A 162 -5.76 -4.96 8.88
C ALA A 162 -7.23 -5.22 9.24
N ASP A 163 -8.02 -5.74 8.30
CA ASP A 163 -9.47 -6.03 8.45
C ASP A 163 -9.77 -7.54 8.53
N ASP A 164 -8.79 -8.37 8.84
CA ASP A 164 -8.93 -9.83 8.95
C ASP A 164 -9.55 -10.52 7.71
N ARG A 165 -9.35 -9.94 6.51
CA ARG A 165 -9.73 -10.56 5.22
C ARG A 165 -8.58 -11.36 4.59
N ALA A 166 -7.34 -11.12 5.02
CA ALA A 166 -6.15 -11.88 4.66
C ALA A 166 -5.26 -12.08 5.89
N ASP A 167 -4.36 -13.05 5.84
CA ASP A 167 -3.47 -13.36 6.97
C ASP A 167 -2.02 -12.95 6.71
N VAL A 168 -1.60 -13.00 5.44
CA VAL A 168 -0.24 -12.62 5.01
C VAL A 168 -0.32 -11.96 3.64
N VAL A 169 0.37 -10.86 3.51
CA VAL A 169 0.69 -10.21 2.24
C VAL A 169 2.20 -10.07 2.16
N ALA A 170 2.79 -10.61 1.11
CA ALA A 170 4.21 -10.55 0.86
C ALA A 170 4.50 -10.19 -0.59
N SER A 171 5.45 -9.29 -0.80
CA SER A 171 6.02 -8.96 -2.10
C SER A 171 7.53 -8.91 -1.97
N THR A 172 8.26 -9.55 -2.88
CA THR A 172 9.73 -9.48 -2.94
C THR A 172 10.21 -8.56 -4.05
N ARG A 173 9.30 -7.87 -4.73
CA ARG A 173 9.62 -6.90 -5.77
C ARG A 173 9.98 -5.57 -5.14
N TRP A 174 10.96 -4.88 -5.73
CA TRP A 174 11.16 -3.48 -5.45
C TRP A 174 9.88 -2.71 -5.77
N GLY A 175 9.40 -1.96 -4.81
CA GLY A 175 8.22 -1.11 -4.91
C GLY A 175 8.53 0.32 -4.46
N HIS A 176 7.55 1.18 -4.54
CA HIS A 176 7.70 2.56 -4.13
C HIS A 176 7.05 2.81 -2.76
N GLU A 177 7.53 3.82 -2.07
CA GLU A 177 7.02 4.22 -0.76
C GLU A 177 5.55 4.63 -0.81
N TRP A 178 5.12 5.29 -1.90
CA TRP A 178 3.73 5.73 -2.06
C TRP A 178 2.74 4.59 -2.16
N ASP A 179 3.17 3.40 -2.64
CA ASP A 179 2.32 2.21 -2.72
C ASP A 179 1.94 1.68 -1.33
N ILE A 180 2.78 1.90 -0.30
CA ILE A 180 2.67 1.18 0.98
C ILE A 180 2.57 2.08 2.22
N ALA A 181 2.97 3.35 2.16
CA ALA A 181 3.08 4.21 3.34
C ALA A 181 1.74 4.37 4.11
N ALA A 182 0.64 4.63 3.42
CA ALA A 182 -0.67 4.76 4.05
C ALA A 182 -1.14 3.43 4.64
N ALA A 183 -1.00 2.34 3.87
CA ALA A 183 -1.38 1.02 4.31
C ALA A 183 -0.54 0.52 5.49
N HIS A 184 0.73 0.93 5.58
CA HIS A 184 1.61 0.61 6.71
C HIS A 184 1.02 1.11 8.03
N VAL A 185 0.75 2.42 8.14
CA VAL A 185 0.21 2.95 9.40
C VAL A 185 -1.18 2.37 9.71
N ILE A 186 -2.03 2.15 8.71
CA ILE A 186 -3.34 1.52 8.90
C ILE A 186 -3.17 0.11 9.47
N ALA A 187 -2.35 -0.74 8.84
CA ALA A 187 -2.14 -2.12 9.27
C ALA A 187 -1.45 -2.20 10.64
N ALA A 188 -0.43 -1.40 10.89
CA ALA A 188 0.26 -1.35 12.18
C ALA A 188 -0.68 -0.91 13.31
N GLN A 189 -1.53 0.10 13.08
CA GLN A 189 -2.50 0.57 14.08
C GLN A 189 -3.70 -0.38 14.26
N ALA A 190 -3.90 -1.32 13.33
CA ALA A 190 -4.82 -2.45 13.49
C ALA A 190 -4.18 -3.64 14.25
N GLY A 191 -2.87 -3.60 14.49
CA GLY A 191 -2.11 -4.64 15.20
C GLY A 191 -1.39 -5.66 14.31
N ALA A 192 -1.25 -5.39 13.00
CA ALA A 192 -0.42 -6.22 12.11
C ALA A 192 1.07 -5.88 12.26
N SER A 193 1.93 -6.85 11.92
CA SER A 193 3.36 -6.62 11.68
C SER A 193 3.58 -6.18 10.25
N VAL A 194 4.35 -5.10 10.06
CA VAL A 194 4.68 -4.55 8.74
C VAL A 194 6.18 -4.29 8.67
N THR A 195 6.86 -4.89 7.68
CA THR A 195 8.30 -4.74 7.43
C THR A 195 8.58 -4.78 5.92
N ASN A 196 9.84 -4.62 5.53
CA ASN A 196 10.23 -5.01 4.17
C ASN A 196 10.19 -6.55 4.00
N ALA A 197 10.47 -7.04 2.80
CA ALA A 197 10.44 -8.47 2.50
C ALA A 197 11.45 -9.31 3.31
N LEU A 198 12.49 -8.70 3.85
CA LEU A 198 13.54 -9.38 4.63
C LEU A 198 13.31 -9.28 6.14
N GLY A 199 12.21 -8.67 6.59
CA GLY A 199 11.91 -8.48 8.00
C GLY A 199 12.56 -7.25 8.64
N GLU A 200 13.13 -6.35 7.84
CA GLU A 200 13.72 -5.11 8.32
C GLU A 200 12.68 -3.99 8.40
N THR A 201 12.90 -3.04 9.29
CA THR A 201 12.04 -1.86 9.40
C THR A 201 12.00 -1.08 8.09
N LEU A 202 10.81 -0.75 7.62
CA LEU A 202 10.63 0.14 6.49
C LEU A 202 10.98 1.58 6.90
N VAL A 203 11.80 2.21 6.07
CA VAL A 203 12.21 3.61 6.21
C VAL A 203 11.65 4.36 5.02
N TYR A 204 11.00 5.47 5.28
CA TYR A 204 10.30 6.29 4.29
C TYR A 204 11.04 7.62 4.06
N ASN A 205 10.69 8.30 2.98
CA ASN A 205 11.32 9.56 2.58
C ASN A 205 12.83 9.43 2.27
N GLY A 206 13.21 8.22 1.83
CA GLY A 206 14.58 7.94 1.40
C GLY A 206 14.90 8.60 0.05
N THR A 207 16.19 8.75 -0.24
CA THR A 207 16.69 9.38 -1.47
C THR A 207 16.18 8.75 -2.78
N HIS A 208 15.64 7.55 -2.72
CA HIS A 208 15.16 6.82 -3.90
C HIS A 208 13.67 6.50 -3.89
N GLY A 209 12.94 6.80 -2.79
CA GLY A 209 11.50 6.50 -2.65
C GLY A 209 11.13 5.03 -2.90
N LYS A 210 12.04 4.08 -2.61
CA LYS A 210 11.88 2.65 -2.90
C LYS A 210 12.09 1.78 -1.66
N ALA A 211 11.29 0.71 -1.57
CA ALA A 211 11.43 -0.34 -0.58
C ALA A 211 11.64 -1.70 -1.24
N LEU A 212 12.47 -2.57 -0.63
CA LEU A 212 12.63 -3.95 -1.07
C LEU A 212 11.41 -4.76 -0.59
N GLY A 213 10.36 -4.72 -1.39
CA GLY A 213 9.13 -5.45 -1.13
C GLY A 213 8.44 -5.04 0.17
N VAL A 214 7.47 -5.82 0.58
CA VAL A 214 6.74 -5.64 1.83
C VAL A 214 6.29 -6.99 2.38
N LEU A 215 6.33 -7.13 3.69
CA LEU A 215 5.65 -8.17 4.46
C LEU A 215 4.65 -7.49 5.39
N CYS A 216 3.37 -7.85 5.29
CA CYS A 216 2.32 -7.45 6.20
C CYS A 216 1.55 -8.71 6.64
N CYS A 217 1.52 -9.00 7.93
CA CYS A 217 0.91 -10.23 8.43
C CYS A 217 0.45 -10.13 9.88
N SER A 218 -0.25 -11.18 10.35
CA SER A 218 -0.48 -11.39 11.77
C SER A 218 0.84 -11.38 12.54
N PRO A 219 0.94 -10.69 13.67
CA PRO A 219 2.16 -10.71 14.48
C PRO A 219 2.53 -12.12 14.96
N ASN A 220 1.55 -13.01 15.10
CA ASN A 220 1.80 -14.40 15.49
C ASN A 220 2.41 -15.27 14.36
N LEU A 221 2.41 -14.79 13.12
CA LEU A 221 2.98 -15.47 11.94
C LEU A 221 4.31 -14.86 11.52
N TYR A 222 4.71 -13.74 12.13
CA TYR A 222 5.79 -12.90 11.64
C TYR A 222 7.11 -13.66 11.44
N ASP A 223 7.59 -14.36 12.46
CA ASP A 223 8.88 -15.07 12.40
C ASP A 223 8.89 -16.15 11.31
N GLU A 224 7.79 -16.92 11.22
CA GLU A 224 7.66 -17.96 10.19
C GLU A 224 7.55 -17.35 8.79
N ALA A 225 6.84 -16.24 8.62
CA ALA A 225 6.71 -15.56 7.35
C ALA A 225 8.05 -14.99 6.87
N VAL A 226 8.82 -14.32 7.74
CA VAL A 226 10.17 -13.81 7.43
C VAL A 226 11.09 -14.96 7.01
N GLN A 227 11.10 -16.07 7.76
CA GLN A 227 11.92 -17.21 7.42
C GLN A 227 11.59 -17.80 6.04
N ARG A 228 10.29 -17.94 5.72
CA ARG A 228 9.83 -18.48 4.42
C ARG A 228 10.19 -17.56 3.26
N ILE A 229 10.01 -16.24 3.43
CA ILE A 229 10.34 -15.26 2.40
C ILE A 229 11.86 -15.19 2.22
N GLY A 230 12.63 -15.14 3.31
CA GLY A 230 14.09 -15.13 3.24
C GLY A 230 14.65 -16.34 2.48
N LYS A 231 14.07 -17.53 2.72
CA LYS A 231 14.43 -18.73 1.94
C LYS A 231 14.08 -18.55 0.46
N TYR A 232 12.87 -18.07 0.14
CA TYR A 232 12.47 -17.85 -1.26
C TYR A 232 13.39 -16.87 -1.97
N VAL A 233 13.74 -15.75 -1.33
CA VAL A 233 14.66 -14.74 -1.89
C VAL A 233 16.06 -15.31 -2.11
N SER A 234 16.56 -16.12 -1.18
CA SER A 234 17.89 -16.76 -1.31
C SER A 234 17.95 -17.77 -2.48
N GLU A 235 16.85 -18.44 -2.78
CA GLU A 235 16.76 -19.46 -3.84
C GLU A 235 16.48 -18.85 -5.23
N ASN A 236 15.74 -17.73 -5.30
CA ASN A 236 15.23 -17.17 -6.56
C ASN A 236 15.75 -15.75 -6.86
N GLY A 237 16.45 -15.11 -5.94
CA GLY A 237 16.80 -13.71 -6.00
C GLY A 237 15.62 -12.77 -5.69
N ALA A 238 15.91 -11.51 -5.38
CA ALA A 238 14.88 -10.47 -5.30
C ALA A 238 14.41 -10.14 -6.72
N SER A 239 13.11 -10.12 -6.95
CA SER A 239 12.54 -9.76 -8.25
C SER A 239 12.65 -8.25 -8.49
N HIS A 240 13.15 -7.87 -9.64
CA HIS A 240 13.17 -6.47 -10.12
C HIS A 240 11.85 -6.05 -10.76
#